data_d6f7eb1fc29329a6f7633a91a8412dad
#
_entry.id   d6f7eb1fc29329a6f7633a91a8412dad
#
_cell.length_a   1.000
_cell.length_b   1.000
_cell.length_c   1.000
_cell.angle_alpha   90.00
_cell.angle_beta   90.00
_cell.angle_gamma   90.00
#
_symmetry.space_group_name_H-M   'P 1'
#
loop_
_entity.id
_entity.type
_entity.pdbx_description
1 polymer ?
#
loop_
_entity_poly.entity_id
_entity_poly.type
_entity_poly.pdbx_seq_one_letter_code
_entity_poly.pdbx_strand_id
1 'polypeptide(L)'
;MNRLGIGLISGVIFLALTISATVIVYQAGVPVVKKMQAASVIDKMQGSFSELDRIIRQVASEGVGSKRTVYLSIDAGQLVINKSQDSVYWTFATDAPILSPRTSQQYGNVIIGSNMDTRLSEGTYDLRSPAVNAYILENSHLKAYVRRGGSSASHMSYNTSDLLLGVYNKDMDKWLNNDGFFQVSLDDNQLSTIGTGYTVSEKLGENLPYAVVSAYMNSSYATYWINITLESGTDFLEIGVDA
;
A
#
# COMPACT_ATOMS: atom_id res chain seq x y z
N MET A 1 -18.93 -46.46 -54.66
CA MET A 1 -18.51 -45.46 -53.65
C MET A 1 -17.00 -45.59 -53.46
N ASN A 2 -16.23 -44.56 -53.76
CA ASN A 2 -14.75 -44.58 -53.72
C ASN A 2 -14.25 -44.64 -52.26
N ARG A 3 -13.77 -45.78 -51.84
CA ARG A 3 -13.16 -45.98 -50.50
C ARG A 3 -11.98 -45.04 -50.22
N LEU A 4 -11.29 -44.60 -51.31
CA LEU A 4 -10.20 -43.62 -51.24
C LEU A 4 -10.66 -42.21 -50.79
N GLY A 5 -11.85 -41.77 -51.20
CA GLY A 5 -12.40 -40.46 -50.81
C GLY A 5 -12.78 -40.38 -49.34
N ILE A 6 -13.28 -41.48 -48.74
CA ILE A 6 -13.64 -41.57 -47.31
C ILE A 6 -12.37 -41.48 -46.45
N GLY A 7 -11.29 -42.15 -46.86
CA GLY A 7 -10.02 -42.12 -46.12
C GLY A 7 -9.39 -40.71 -46.10
N LEU A 8 -9.49 -39.95 -47.19
CA LEU A 8 -8.95 -38.61 -47.30
C LEU A 8 -9.74 -37.63 -46.42
N ILE A 9 -11.08 -37.72 -46.41
CA ILE A 9 -11.95 -36.90 -45.58
C ILE A 9 -11.69 -37.19 -44.08
N SER A 10 -11.58 -38.45 -43.69
CA SER A 10 -11.29 -38.86 -42.33
C SER A 10 -9.93 -38.34 -41.86
N GLY A 11 -8.90 -38.34 -42.75
CA GLY A 11 -7.55 -37.78 -42.47
C GLY A 11 -7.61 -36.29 -42.20
N VAL A 12 -8.36 -35.55 -43.02
CA VAL A 12 -8.51 -34.07 -42.83
C VAL A 12 -9.24 -33.75 -41.51
N ILE A 13 -10.32 -34.49 -41.21
CA ILE A 13 -11.06 -34.32 -39.94
C ILE A 13 -10.18 -34.64 -38.74
N PHE A 14 -9.39 -35.71 -38.80
CA PHE A 14 -8.47 -36.08 -37.72
C PHE A 14 -7.39 -35.00 -37.53
N LEU A 15 -6.82 -34.50 -38.60
CA LEU A 15 -5.85 -33.42 -38.55
C LEU A 15 -6.45 -32.13 -37.91
N ALA A 16 -7.65 -31.75 -38.36
CA ALA A 16 -8.35 -30.60 -37.81
C ALA A 16 -8.66 -30.74 -36.32
N LEU A 17 -9.10 -31.92 -35.87
CA LEU A 17 -9.32 -32.19 -34.44
C LEU A 17 -8.03 -32.15 -33.63
N THR A 18 -6.93 -32.69 -34.15
CA THR A 18 -5.64 -32.69 -33.49
C THR A 18 -5.10 -31.25 -33.32
N ILE A 19 -5.18 -30.43 -34.37
CA ILE A 19 -4.79 -29.01 -34.31
C ILE A 19 -5.66 -28.27 -33.30
N SER A 20 -6.98 -28.44 -33.35
CA SER A 20 -7.91 -27.81 -32.43
C SER A 20 -7.63 -28.19 -30.97
N ALA A 21 -7.42 -29.46 -30.70
CA ALA A 21 -7.07 -29.97 -29.36
C ALA A 21 -5.74 -29.37 -28.88
N THR A 22 -4.72 -29.31 -29.74
CA THR A 22 -3.42 -28.71 -29.40
C THR A 22 -3.55 -27.23 -29.06
N VAL A 23 -4.34 -26.46 -29.84
CA VAL A 23 -4.57 -25.04 -29.57
C VAL A 23 -5.28 -24.83 -28.23
N ILE A 24 -6.29 -25.64 -27.93
CA ILE A 24 -7.02 -25.57 -26.65
C ILE A 24 -6.08 -25.85 -25.47
N VAL A 25 -5.29 -26.93 -25.56
CA VAL A 25 -4.33 -27.30 -24.51
C VAL A 25 -3.28 -26.21 -24.33
N TYR A 26 -2.76 -25.63 -25.42
CA TYR A 26 -1.81 -24.53 -25.36
C TYR A 26 -2.41 -23.27 -24.70
N GLN A 27 -3.61 -22.86 -25.10
CA GLN A 27 -4.28 -21.68 -24.55
C GLN A 27 -4.63 -21.85 -23.07
N ALA A 28 -5.01 -23.03 -22.64
CA ALA A 28 -5.31 -23.31 -21.22
C ALA A 28 -4.03 -23.51 -20.37
N GLY A 29 -3.00 -24.13 -20.96
CA GLY A 29 -1.78 -24.50 -20.23
C GLY A 29 -0.82 -23.33 -20.00
N VAL A 30 -0.63 -22.48 -21.00
CA VAL A 30 0.34 -21.34 -20.89
C VAL A 30 0.04 -20.40 -19.73
N PRO A 31 -1.20 -19.95 -19.48
CA PRO A 31 -1.50 -19.10 -18.32
C PRO A 31 -1.20 -19.78 -16.98
N VAL A 32 -1.45 -21.08 -16.87
CA VAL A 32 -1.18 -21.85 -15.66
C VAL A 32 0.33 -21.91 -15.39
N VAL A 33 1.13 -22.20 -16.40
CA VAL A 33 2.60 -22.23 -16.28
C VAL A 33 3.15 -20.85 -15.90
N LYS A 34 2.69 -19.79 -16.54
CA LYS A 34 3.07 -18.41 -16.19
C LYS A 34 2.72 -18.07 -14.74
N LYS A 35 1.53 -18.47 -14.27
CA LYS A 35 1.11 -18.26 -12.89
C LYS A 35 2.01 -18.99 -11.91
N MET A 36 2.34 -20.26 -12.19
CA MET A 36 3.24 -21.04 -11.33
C MET A 36 4.65 -20.47 -11.29
N GLN A 37 5.20 -20.02 -12.42
CA GLN A 37 6.51 -19.39 -12.50
C GLN A 37 6.54 -18.09 -11.69
N ALA A 38 5.55 -17.23 -11.87
CA ALA A 38 5.47 -15.97 -11.15
C ALA A 38 5.26 -16.18 -9.65
N ALA A 39 4.43 -17.14 -9.23
CA ALA A 39 4.27 -17.51 -7.82
C ALA A 39 5.59 -17.99 -7.21
N SER A 40 6.33 -18.86 -7.92
CA SER A 40 7.64 -19.32 -7.44
C SER A 40 8.66 -18.19 -7.26
N VAL A 41 8.67 -17.19 -8.13
CA VAL A 41 9.53 -16.01 -8.00
C VAL A 41 9.15 -15.20 -6.77
N ILE A 42 7.85 -14.98 -6.54
CA ILE A 42 7.35 -14.25 -5.36
C ILE A 42 7.69 -14.99 -4.07
N ASP A 43 7.44 -16.30 -4.00
CA ASP A 43 7.71 -17.11 -2.81
C ASP A 43 9.19 -17.09 -2.44
N LYS A 44 10.10 -17.20 -3.43
CA LYS A 44 11.54 -17.09 -3.22
C LYS A 44 11.94 -15.72 -2.67
N MET A 45 11.39 -14.65 -3.24
CA MET A 45 11.67 -13.29 -2.77
C MET A 45 11.11 -13.04 -1.38
N GLN A 46 9.91 -13.52 -1.08
CA GLN A 46 9.34 -13.46 0.26
C GLN A 46 10.24 -14.14 1.29
N GLY A 47 10.74 -15.34 0.98
CA GLY A 47 11.70 -16.04 1.82
C GLY A 47 13.00 -15.25 2.01
N SER A 48 13.54 -14.66 0.93
CA SER A 48 14.74 -13.83 0.96
C SER A 48 14.56 -12.57 1.80
N PHE A 49 13.43 -11.88 1.70
CA PHE A 49 13.13 -10.70 2.51
C PHE A 49 12.91 -11.06 3.99
N SER A 50 12.26 -12.18 4.29
CA SER A 50 12.07 -12.65 5.66
C SER A 50 13.41 -12.98 6.32
N GLU A 51 14.33 -13.60 5.58
CA GLU A 51 15.67 -13.88 6.06
C GLU A 51 16.50 -12.59 6.23
N LEU A 52 16.37 -11.64 5.30
CA LEU A 52 17.03 -10.34 5.40
C LEU A 52 16.56 -9.58 6.65
N ASP A 53 15.25 -9.53 6.91
CA ASP A 53 14.67 -8.90 8.09
C ASP A 53 15.18 -9.55 9.39
N ARG A 54 15.25 -10.89 9.42
CA ARG A 54 15.81 -11.64 10.54
C ARG A 54 17.27 -11.26 10.81
N ILE A 55 18.09 -11.18 9.76
CA ILE A 55 19.52 -10.84 9.87
C ILE A 55 19.70 -9.37 10.30
N ILE A 56 18.90 -8.44 9.77
CA ILE A 56 18.93 -7.03 10.18
C ILE A 56 18.63 -6.90 11.67
N ARG A 57 17.58 -7.56 12.17
CA ARG A 57 17.24 -7.56 13.59
C ARG A 57 18.35 -8.17 14.46
N GLN A 58 18.97 -9.23 14.00
CA GLN A 58 20.09 -9.86 14.70
C GLN A 58 21.29 -8.90 14.80
N VAL A 59 21.70 -8.29 13.69
CA VAL A 59 22.82 -7.33 13.67
C VAL A 59 22.50 -6.11 14.57
N ALA A 60 21.28 -5.62 14.54
CA ALA A 60 20.85 -4.51 15.41
C ALA A 60 20.93 -4.88 16.90
N SER A 61 20.61 -6.11 17.28
CA SER A 61 20.70 -6.59 18.66
C SER A 61 22.13 -6.81 19.16
N GLU A 62 23.08 -7.06 18.26
CA GLU A 62 24.50 -7.27 18.61
C GLU A 62 25.26 -5.96 18.89
N GLY A 63 24.67 -4.80 18.52
CA GLY A 63 25.21 -3.48 18.81
C GLY A 63 26.15 -2.89 17.75
N VAL A 64 26.74 -1.74 18.08
CA VAL A 64 27.56 -0.96 17.15
C VAL A 64 28.83 -1.71 16.72
N GLY A 65 29.03 -1.80 15.41
CA GLY A 65 30.18 -2.47 14.79
C GLY A 65 29.88 -3.86 14.24
N SER A 66 28.72 -4.43 14.56
CA SER A 66 28.29 -5.73 14.00
C SER A 66 28.02 -5.62 12.49
N LYS A 67 28.50 -6.60 11.73
CA LYS A 67 28.33 -6.65 10.27
C LYS A 67 28.00 -8.07 9.82
N ARG A 68 27.14 -8.18 8.81
CA ARG A 68 26.83 -9.43 8.12
C ARG A 68 26.81 -9.19 6.62
N THR A 69 27.27 -10.19 5.87
CA THR A 69 27.14 -10.21 4.41
C THR A 69 26.03 -11.16 4.05
N VAL A 70 25.06 -10.67 3.27
CA VAL A 70 23.91 -11.44 2.81
C VAL A 70 23.94 -11.50 1.30
N TYR A 71 23.77 -12.69 0.74
CA TYR A 71 23.65 -12.89 -0.70
C TYR A 71 22.18 -13.09 -1.04
N LEU A 72 21.62 -12.15 -1.82
CA LEU A 72 20.26 -12.21 -2.35
C LEU A 72 20.32 -12.65 -3.82
N SER A 73 19.64 -13.74 -4.15
CA SER A 73 19.45 -14.16 -5.54
C SER A 73 18.16 -13.56 -6.07
N ILE A 74 18.25 -12.78 -7.15
CA ILE A 74 17.09 -12.14 -7.80
C ILE A 74 16.90 -12.81 -9.15
N ASP A 75 15.90 -13.70 -9.24
CA ASP A 75 15.61 -14.43 -10.47
C ASP A 75 14.89 -13.57 -11.50
N ALA A 76 14.08 -12.60 -11.04
CA ALA A 76 13.36 -11.64 -11.87
C ALA A 76 13.00 -10.38 -11.08
N GLY A 77 12.69 -9.28 -11.78
CA GLY A 77 12.35 -8.02 -11.15
C GLY A 77 13.56 -7.16 -10.80
N GLN A 78 13.33 -6.13 -9.99
CA GLN A 78 14.32 -5.14 -9.59
C GLN A 78 14.29 -4.89 -8.09
N LEU A 79 15.45 -4.99 -7.44
CA LEU A 79 15.64 -4.61 -6.04
C LEU A 79 16.14 -3.16 -5.96
N VAL A 80 15.51 -2.37 -5.10
CA VAL A 80 15.87 -0.97 -4.87
C VAL A 80 16.05 -0.73 -3.37
N ILE A 81 17.14 -0.04 -3.02
CA ILE A 81 17.38 0.46 -1.66
C ILE A 81 17.10 1.95 -1.66
N ASN A 82 16.06 2.36 -0.97
CA ASN A 82 15.65 3.75 -0.88
C ASN A 82 16.09 4.34 0.47
N LYS A 83 17.18 5.10 0.44
CA LYS A 83 17.76 5.73 1.63
C LYS A 83 16.88 6.83 2.23
N SER A 84 16.10 7.53 1.40
CA SER A 84 15.23 8.61 1.87
C SER A 84 14.01 8.10 2.62
N GLN A 85 13.62 6.87 2.37
CA GLN A 85 12.48 6.20 3.00
C GLN A 85 12.89 5.08 3.94
N ASP A 86 14.19 4.89 4.16
CA ASP A 86 14.76 3.81 4.99
C ASP A 86 14.16 2.44 4.69
N SER A 87 14.08 2.12 3.39
CA SER A 87 13.39 0.93 2.91
C SER A 87 14.13 0.19 1.81
N VAL A 88 13.93 -1.11 1.79
CA VAL A 88 14.34 -2.01 0.71
C VAL A 88 13.07 -2.57 0.08
N TYR A 89 12.88 -2.37 -1.22
CA TYR A 89 11.74 -2.94 -1.92
C TYR A 89 12.17 -3.63 -3.22
N TRP A 90 11.42 -4.63 -3.59
CA TRP A 90 11.58 -5.36 -4.82
C TRP A 90 10.28 -5.26 -5.63
N THR A 91 10.43 -5.01 -6.92
CA THR A 91 9.31 -4.92 -7.86
C THR A 91 9.46 -5.96 -8.95
N PHE A 92 8.36 -6.60 -9.30
CA PHE A 92 8.29 -7.60 -10.33
C PHE A 92 7.01 -7.41 -11.16
N ALA A 93 7.17 -7.24 -12.48
CA ALA A 93 6.05 -7.11 -13.40
C ALA A 93 5.63 -8.48 -13.92
N THR A 94 4.35 -8.81 -13.81
CA THR A 94 3.78 -10.06 -14.31
C THR A 94 2.34 -9.86 -14.77
N ASP A 95 1.96 -10.51 -15.86
CA ASP A 95 0.57 -10.57 -16.34
C ASP A 95 -0.26 -11.65 -15.61
N ALA A 96 0.38 -12.48 -14.77
CA ALA A 96 -0.29 -13.54 -14.06
C ALA A 96 -0.99 -13.00 -12.80
N PRO A 97 -2.29 -13.23 -12.62
CA PRO A 97 -3.02 -12.81 -11.43
C PRO A 97 -2.66 -13.72 -10.24
N ILE A 98 -1.67 -13.31 -9.44
CA ILE A 98 -1.18 -14.06 -8.26
C ILE A 98 -1.77 -13.48 -6.99
N LEU A 99 -1.72 -12.17 -6.85
CA LEU A 99 -2.32 -11.42 -5.76
C LEU A 99 -3.50 -10.60 -6.30
N SER A 100 -4.52 -10.43 -5.48
CA SER A 100 -5.60 -9.50 -5.84
C SER A 100 -5.01 -8.09 -5.97
N PRO A 101 -5.40 -7.34 -7.02
CA PRO A 101 -4.97 -5.95 -7.16
C PRO A 101 -5.34 -5.13 -5.91
N ARG A 102 -4.45 -4.21 -5.53
CA ARG A 102 -4.64 -3.29 -4.41
C ARG A 102 -4.79 -3.93 -3.04
N THR A 103 -4.43 -5.21 -2.91
CA THR A 103 -4.36 -5.88 -1.62
C THR A 103 -2.91 -6.05 -1.19
N SER A 104 -2.67 -5.94 0.10
CA SER A 104 -1.38 -6.22 0.70
C SER A 104 -1.50 -7.32 1.74
N GLN A 105 -0.42 -8.07 1.91
CA GLN A 105 -0.26 -9.06 2.97
C GLN A 105 1.00 -8.71 3.76
N GLN A 106 0.89 -8.63 5.07
CA GLN A 106 2.00 -8.29 5.93
C GLN A 106 2.49 -9.52 6.71
N TYR A 107 3.81 -9.75 6.68
CA TYR A 107 4.51 -10.80 7.39
C TYR A 107 5.63 -10.17 8.24
N GLY A 108 5.30 -9.74 9.46
CA GLY A 108 6.22 -8.96 10.27
C GLY A 108 6.50 -7.59 9.62
N ASN A 109 7.76 -7.31 9.28
CA ASN A 109 8.17 -6.09 8.59
C ASN A 109 8.17 -6.22 7.05
N VAL A 110 7.83 -7.40 6.53
CA VAL A 110 7.76 -7.65 5.08
C VAL A 110 6.32 -7.47 4.61
N ILE A 111 6.12 -6.59 3.64
CA ILE A 111 4.82 -6.32 3.04
C ILE A 111 4.88 -6.75 1.57
N ILE A 112 3.90 -7.54 1.15
CA ILE A 112 3.74 -8.00 -0.23
C ILE A 112 2.40 -7.48 -0.73
N GLY A 113 2.40 -6.83 -1.88
CA GLY A 113 1.18 -6.33 -2.47
C GLY A 113 1.26 -6.22 -3.99
N SER A 114 0.12 -6.01 -4.61
CA SER A 114 -0.02 -5.89 -6.06
C SER A 114 -0.66 -4.55 -6.39
N ASN A 115 -0.07 -3.84 -7.36
CA ASN A 115 -0.57 -2.56 -7.87
C ASN A 115 -0.92 -1.55 -6.77
N MET A 116 -0.03 -1.42 -5.79
CA MET A 116 -0.16 -0.44 -4.72
C MET A 116 -0.09 0.96 -5.32
N ASP A 117 -1.05 1.81 -4.96
CA ASP A 117 -1.25 3.13 -5.55
C ASP A 117 -1.31 4.26 -4.52
N THR A 118 -1.12 3.93 -3.23
CA THR A 118 -1.16 4.95 -2.18
C THR A 118 0.13 5.75 -2.13
N ARG A 119 -0.02 7.05 -1.95
CA ARG A 119 1.05 8.02 -1.81
C ARG A 119 0.84 8.84 -0.55
N LEU A 120 1.94 9.15 0.14
CA LEU A 120 1.97 10.11 1.25
C LEU A 120 3.02 11.18 0.96
N SER A 121 2.60 12.42 0.91
CA SER A 121 3.46 13.57 0.63
C SER A 121 3.14 14.75 1.55
N GLU A 122 4.05 15.70 1.62
CA GLU A 122 3.84 16.99 2.27
C GLU A 122 3.40 18.04 1.25
N GLY A 123 2.54 18.97 1.68
CA GLY A 123 2.06 20.05 0.85
C GLY A 123 1.22 21.05 1.62
N THR A 124 0.35 21.75 0.92
CA THR A 124 -0.57 22.76 1.47
C THR A 124 -2.01 22.44 1.10
N TYR A 125 -2.92 22.82 1.98
CA TYR A 125 -4.35 22.84 1.71
C TYR A 125 -4.78 24.26 1.43
N ASP A 126 -5.03 24.57 0.15
CA ASP A 126 -5.23 25.94 -0.33
C ASP A 126 -6.71 26.38 -0.33
N LEU A 127 -7.64 25.46 -0.03
CA LEU A 127 -9.08 25.81 0.06
C LEU A 127 -9.43 26.57 1.34
N ARG A 128 -8.50 26.70 2.29
CA ARG A 128 -8.59 27.62 3.44
C ARG A 128 -7.69 28.83 3.24
N SER A 129 -8.12 29.98 3.76
CA SER A 129 -7.31 31.21 3.75
C SER A 129 -7.05 31.65 5.20
N PRO A 130 -5.77 31.70 5.64
CA PRO A 130 -4.55 31.36 4.90
C PRO A 130 -4.44 29.84 4.63
N ALA A 131 -3.65 29.46 3.61
CA ALA A 131 -3.34 28.09 3.30
C ALA A 131 -2.67 27.38 4.49
N VAL A 132 -3.03 26.11 4.70
CA VAL A 132 -2.57 25.32 5.85
C VAL A 132 -1.62 24.23 5.39
N ASN A 133 -0.48 24.07 6.07
CA ASN A 133 0.42 22.96 5.83
C ASN A 133 -0.28 21.65 6.10
N ALA A 134 -0.12 20.69 5.20
CA ALA A 134 -0.82 19.40 5.26
C ALA A 134 0.09 18.23 4.87
N TYR A 135 -0.21 17.07 5.43
CA TYR A 135 0.11 15.79 4.84
C TYR A 135 -0.99 15.42 3.85
N ILE A 136 -0.58 14.91 2.69
CA ILE A 136 -1.50 14.54 1.61
C ILE A 136 -1.44 13.03 1.44
N LEU A 137 -2.53 12.37 1.82
CA LEU A 137 -2.74 10.94 1.59
C LEU A 137 -3.54 10.81 0.30
N GLU A 138 -3.04 10.08 -0.66
CA GLU A 138 -3.63 9.99 -1.99
C GLU A 138 -3.54 8.57 -2.54
N ASN A 139 -4.64 8.07 -3.11
CA ASN A 139 -4.69 6.86 -3.92
C ASN A 139 -5.50 7.12 -5.20
N SER A 140 -5.91 6.07 -5.93
CA SER A 140 -6.71 6.22 -7.16
C SER A 140 -8.10 6.81 -6.91
N HIS A 141 -8.67 6.67 -5.71
CA HIS A 141 -10.05 7.05 -5.38
C HIS A 141 -10.16 8.32 -4.56
N LEU A 142 -9.25 8.52 -3.62
CA LEU A 142 -9.29 9.62 -2.65
C LEU A 142 -8.01 10.43 -2.62
N LYS A 143 -8.16 11.69 -2.20
CA LYS A 143 -7.07 12.57 -1.80
C LYS A 143 -7.48 13.29 -0.52
N ALA A 144 -6.84 12.94 0.59
CA ALA A 144 -7.14 13.49 1.90
C ALA A 144 -6.03 14.43 2.37
N TYR A 145 -6.41 15.50 3.04
CA TYR A 145 -5.50 16.50 3.57
C TYR A 145 -5.60 16.51 5.09
N VAL A 146 -4.52 16.12 5.74
CA VAL A 146 -4.41 16.10 7.20
C VAL A 146 -3.49 17.23 7.64
N ARG A 147 -3.92 18.03 8.59
CA ARG A 147 -3.16 19.18 9.08
C ARG A 147 -1.77 18.75 9.56
N ARG A 148 -0.75 19.44 9.07
CA ARG A 148 0.64 19.25 9.49
C ARG A 148 1.05 20.36 10.41
N GLY A 149 1.55 20.03 11.60
CA GLY A 149 2.05 21.05 12.51
C GLY A 149 2.56 20.48 13.84
N GLY A 150 3.32 21.28 14.53
CA GLY A 150 3.99 20.90 15.76
C GLY A 150 5.13 19.90 15.57
N SER A 151 5.71 19.50 16.67
CA SER A 151 6.69 18.42 16.79
C SER A 151 6.66 17.88 18.20
N SER A 152 7.30 16.75 18.48
CA SER A 152 7.44 16.21 19.84
C SER A 152 8.11 17.17 20.82
N ALA A 153 8.97 18.07 20.31
CA ALA A 153 9.65 19.10 21.10
C ALA A 153 8.86 20.41 21.19
N SER A 154 7.92 20.67 20.28
CA SER A 154 7.15 21.92 20.20
C SER A 154 5.72 21.64 19.78
N HIS A 155 4.85 21.44 20.78
CA HIS A 155 3.44 21.21 20.56
C HIS A 155 2.76 22.49 20.06
N MET A 156 1.77 22.32 19.17
CA MET A 156 0.87 23.40 18.77
C MET A 156 -0.52 23.17 19.38
N SER A 157 -1.27 24.25 19.56
CA SER A 157 -2.68 24.15 19.95
C SER A 157 -3.56 23.86 18.73
N TYR A 158 -4.45 22.89 18.84
CA TYR A 158 -5.45 22.60 17.80
C TYR A 158 -6.68 21.89 18.37
N ASN A 159 -7.74 21.87 17.58
CA ASN A 159 -8.93 21.08 17.82
C ASN A 159 -8.91 19.84 16.90
N THR A 160 -9.45 18.72 17.34
CA THR A 160 -9.54 17.50 16.53
C THR A 160 -10.36 17.72 15.25
N SER A 161 -11.31 18.66 15.23
CA SER A 161 -12.04 19.08 14.04
C SER A 161 -11.14 19.70 12.96
N ASP A 162 -9.96 20.20 13.32
CA ASP A 162 -9.02 20.81 12.40
C ASP A 162 -7.97 19.82 11.85
N LEU A 163 -7.99 18.57 12.28
CA LEU A 163 -7.03 17.57 11.81
C LEU A 163 -7.28 17.17 10.35
N LEU A 164 -8.48 16.74 10.03
CA LEU A 164 -8.85 16.43 8.66
C LEU A 164 -9.36 17.70 7.99
N LEU A 165 -8.56 18.30 7.12
CA LEU A 165 -8.86 19.57 6.46
C LEU A 165 -9.90 19.43 5.35
N GLY A 166 -9.84 18.32 4.62
CA GLY A 166 -10.78 18.02 3.55
C GLY A 166 -10.38 16.74 2.82
N VAL A 167 -11.35 16.17 2.12
CA VAL A 167 -11.19 14.97 1.30
C VAL A 167 -11.75 15.24 -0.09
N TYR A 168 -10.96 15.00 -1.11
CA TYR A 168 -11.41 15.01 -2.50
C TYR A 168 -11.68 13.57 -2.94
N ASN A 169 -12.92 13.29 -3.31
CA ASN A 169 -13.30 12.03 -3.92
C ASN A 169 -13.14 12.14 -5.43
N LYS A 170 -12.19 11.38 -5.99
CA LYS A 170 -11.82 11.42 -7.41
C LYS A 170 -12.87 10.76 -8.30
N ASP A 171 -13.56 9.73 -7.80
CA ASP A 171 -14.56 8.99 -8.56
C ASP A 171 -15.82 9.84 -8.78
N MET A 172 -16.17 10.66 -7.78
CA MET A 172 -17.32 11.56 -7.85
C MET A 172 -16.97 12.97 -8.32
N ASP A 173 -15.68 13.29 -8.46
CA ASP A 173 -15.16 14.64 -8.75
C ASP A 173 -15.71 15.68 -7.74
N LYS A 174 -15.66 15.36 -6.44
CA LYS A 174 -16.23 16.20 -5.39
C LYS A 174 -15.33 16.36 -4.19
N TRP A 175 -15.34 17.57 -3.65
CA TRP A 175 -14.77 17.87 -2.36
C TRP A 175 -15.77 17.59 -1.23
N LEU A 176 -15.29 16.93 -0.21
CA LEU A 176 -15.92 16.81 1.09
C LEU A 176 -15.10 17.69 2.04
N ASN A 177 -15.47 18.96 2.12
CA ASN A 177 -14.80 19.89 3.04
C ASN A 177 -15.19 19.56 4.46
N ASN A 178 -14.21 19.55 5.34
CA ASN A 178 -14.49 19.44 6.76
C ASN A 178 -14.74 20.84 7.36
N ASP A 179 -15.96 21.30 7.26
CA ASP A 179 -16.42 22.54 7.93
C ASP A 179 -16.91 22.25 9.36
N GLY A 180 -16.18 21.40 10.09
CA GLY A 180 -16.49 20.98 11.46
C GLY A 180 -17.34 19.70 11.56
N PHE A 181 -17.59 19.02 10.45
CA PHE A 181 -18.35 17.75 10.46
C PHE A 181 -17.56 16.57 11.01
N PHE A 182 -16.22 16.62 10.90
CA PHE A 182 -15.36 15.61 11.45
C PHE A 182 -14.74 16.13 12.75
N GLN A 183 -15.01 15.44 13.83
CA GLN A 183 -14.42 15.70 15.14
C GLN A 183 -14.23 14.37 15.86
N VAL A 184 -13.06 14.18 16.46
CA VAL A 184 -12.78 13.04 17.34
C VAL A 184 -12.94 13.50 18.78
N SER A 185 -13.75 12.77 19.57
CA SER A 185 -13.86 12.93 21.01
C SER A 185 -13.73 11.56 21.71
N LEU A 186 -13.13 11.55 22.87
CA LEU A 186 -13.10 10.37 23.75
C LEU A 186 -14.28 10.44 24.71
N ASP A 187 -15.02 9.32 24.86
CA ASP A 187 -16.15 9.19 25.77
C ASP A 187 -17.20 10.31 25.64
N ASP A 188 -17.39 10.82 24.42
CA ASP A 188 -18.25 11.99 24.11
C ASP A 188 -17.88 13.26 24.92
N ASN A 189 -16.68 13.31 25.47
CA ASN A 189 -16.23 14.42 26.30
C ASN A 189 -15.60 15.53 25.44
N GLN A 190 -16.21 16.70 25.40
CA GLN A 190 -15.73 17.85 24.64
C GLN A 190 -14.35 18.36 25.10
N LEU A 191 -13.93 18.11 26.33
CA LEU A 191 -12.62 18.47 26.84
C LEU A 191 -11.50 17.65 26.20
N SER A 192 -11.83 16.51 25.56
CA SER A 192 -10.88 15.70 24.80
C SER A 192 -10.57 16.29 23.43
N THR A 193 -11.42 17.15 22.88
CA THR A 193 -11.34 17.61 21.50
C THR A 193 -10.36 18.79 21.28
N ILE A 194 -10.00 19.49 22.35
CA ILE A 194 -9.11 20.67 22.32
C ILE A 194 -7.89 20.41 23.20
N GLY A 195 -6.72 20.70 22.67
CA GLY A 195 -5.48 20.52 23.40
C GLY A 195 -4.26 21.01 22.66
N THR A 196 -3.13 20.46 23.03
CA THR A 196 -1.85 20.70 22.39
C THR A 196 -1.28 19.38 21.86
N GLY A 197 -0.52 19.46 20.76
CA GLY A 197 0.07 18.25 20.19
C GLY A 197 0.83 18.52 18.91
N TYR A 198 0.99 17.47 18.13
CA TYR A 198 1.68 17.52 16.84
C TYR A 198 1.19 16.40 15.92
N THR A 199 1.49 16.56 14.66
CA THR A 199 1.19 15.53 13.64
C THR A 199 2.48 15.00 13.05
N VAL A 200 2.50 13.70 12.79
CA VAL A 200 3.65 12.99 12.19
C VAL A 200 3.16 12.00 11.16
N SER A 201 3.90 11.85 10.08
CA SER A 201 3.68 10.80 9.09
C SER A 201 4.56 9.59 9.40
N GLU A 202 4.04 8.39 9.20
CA GLU A 202 4.84 7.18 9.36
C GLU A 202 5.95 7.11 8.29
N LYS A 203 5.59 7.33 7.01
CA LYS A 203 6.52 7.23 5.90
C LYS A 203 6.04 8.02 4.69
N LEU A 204 6.87 8.94 4.20
CA LEU A 204 6.59 9.63 2.94
C LEU A 204 6.99 8.75 1.75
N GLY A 205 6.23 8.79 0.67
CA GLY A 205 6.57 8.05 -0.56
C GLY A 205 5.38 7.75 -1.46
N GLU A 206 5.66 6.96 -2.48
CA GLU A 206 4.71 6.50 -3.51
C GLU A 206 4.67 4.97 -3.55
N ASN A 207 3.61 4.43 -4.14
CA ASN A 207 3.38 2.98 -4.25
C ASN A 207 3.41 2.27 -2.89
N LEU A 208 2.84 2.93 -1.88
CA LEU A 208 2.72 2.41 -0.54
C LEU A 208 1.50 1.48 -0.43
N PRO A 209 1.53 0.47 0.44
CA PRO A 209 0.35 -0.34 0.75
C PRO A 209 -0.71 0.48 1.48
N TYR A 210 -0.28 1.42 2.31
CA TYR A 210 -1.10 2.37 3.04
C TYR A 210 -0.31 3.63 3.34
N ALA A 211 -1.01 4.71 3.63
CA ALA A 211 -0.47 5.98 4.13
C ALA A 211 -1.09 6.26 5.50
N VAL A 212 -0.25 6.55 6.50
CA VAL A 212 -0.70 6.87 7.86
C VAL A 212 -0.15 8.21 8.30
N VAL A 213 -1.05 9.02 8.84
CA VAL A 213 -0.69 10.24 9.59
C VAL A 213 -1.25 10.10 11.00
N SER A 214 -0.36 10.20 11.98
CA SER A 214 -0.69 10.14 13.39
C SER A 214 -0.68 11.53 14.00
N ALA A 215 -1.71 11.86 14.76
CA ALA A 215 -1.82 13.08 15.52
C ALA A 215 -1.78 12.79 17.01
N TYR A 216 -0.76 13.29 17.69
CA TYR A 216 -0.68 13.26 19.15
C TYR A 216 -1.53 14.38 19.74
N MET A 217 -2.41 14.05 20.67
CA MET A 217 -3.26 14.99 21.36
C MET A 217 -3.02 14.89 22.88
N ASN A 218 -2.67 16.01 23.48
CA ASN A 218 -2.63 16.21 24.93
C ASN A 218 -3.72 17.22 25.30
N SER A 219 -4.86 16.71 25.70
CA SER A 219 -6.03 17.48 26.11
C SER A 219 -6.13 17.56 27.64
N SER A 220 -7.06 18.37 28.15
CA SER A 220 -7.35 18.41 29.57
C SER A 220 -8.08 17.17 30.09
N TYR A 221 -8.60 16.32 29.19
CA TYR A 221 -9.29 15.08 29.55
C TYR A 221 -8.34 13.87 29.52
N ALA A 222 -7.59 13.69 28.42
CA ALA A 222 -6.69 12.56 28.21
C ALA A 222 -5.60 12.88 27.20
N THR A 223 -4.57 12.05 27.20
CA THR A 223 -3.52 12.02 26.16
C THR A 223 -3.77 10.83 25.28
N TYR A 224 -3.81 11.02 23.95
CA TYR A 224 -4.10 9.96 23.00
C TYR A 224 -3.56 10.24 21.61
N TRP A 225 -3.56 9.23 20.76
CA TRP A 225 -3.20 9.31 19.35
C TRP A 225 -4.43 9.13 18.47
N ILE A 226 -4.46 9.88 17.36
CA ILE A 226 -5.45 9.70 16.30
C ILE A 226 -4.66 9.28 15.05
N ASN A 227 -4.96 8.11 14.53
CA ASN A 227 -4.34 7.57 13.33
C ASN A 227 -5.31 7.70 12.16
N ILE A 228 -4.93 8.44 11.11
CA ILE A 228 -5.70 8.59 9.88
C ILE A 228 -4.98 7.79 8.80
N THR A 229 -5.63 6.73 8.33
CA THR A 229 -5.07 5.76 7.40
C THR A 229 -5.84 5.77 6.09
N LEU A 230 -5.11 5.76 4.99
CA LEU A 230 -5.62 5.50 3.65
C LEU A 230 -4.92 4.26 3.10
N GLU A 231 -5.66 3.20 2.86
CA GLU A 231 -5.12 2.00 2.24
C GLU A 231 -5.13 2.09 0.70
N SER A 232 -4.29 1.30 0.07
CA SER A 232 -4.23 1.19 -1.38
C SER A 232 -5.55 0.63 -1.93
N GLY A 233 -6.14 1.35 -2.89
CA GLY A 233 -7.36 0.95 -3.58
C GLY A 233 -8.66 1.07 -2.79
N THR A 234 -8.65 1.66 -1.59
CA THR A 234 -9.88 1.96 -0.84
C THR A 234 -10.47 3.31 -1.22
N ASP A 235 -11.76 3.44 -1.11
CA ASP A 235 -12.54 4.67 -1.32
C ASP A 235 -12.99 5.32 0.01
N PHE A 236 -12.39 4.93 1.12
CA PHE A 236 -12.64 5.46 2.45
C PHE A 236 -11.35 5.66 3.25
N LEU A 237 -11.42 6.51 4.29
CA LEU A 237 -10.39 6.68 5.29
C LEU A 237 -10.74 5.88 6.53
N GLU A 238 -9.77 5.20 7.09
CA GLU A 238 -9.86 4.58 8.41
C GLU A 238 -9.32 5.55 9.45
N ILE A 239 -10.03 5.70 10.57
CA ILE A 239 -9.63 6.55 11.67
C ILE A 239 -9.65 5.74 12.96
N GLY A 240 -8.46 5.50 13.49
CA GLY A 240 -8.23 4.82 14.76
C GLY A 240 -7.87 5.81 15.86
N VAL A 241 -8.21 5.46 17.10
CA VAL A 241 -7.82 6.22 18.29
C VAL A 241 -7.19 5.28 19.30
N ASP A 242 -5.99 5.61 19.76
CA ASP A 242 -5.22 4.89 20.75
C ASP A 242 -4.99 5.79 21.98
N ALA A 243 -5.49 5.39 23.15
CA ALA A 243 -5.44 6.15 24.40
C ALA A 243 -4.52 5.53 25.45
#